data_863f3cf9036ffee258e70c7f537c48f6
#
_entry.id   863f3cf9036ffee258e70c7f537c48f6
#
_cell.length_a   1.000
_cell.length_b   1.000
_cell.length_c   1.000
_cell.angle_alpha   90.00
_cell.angle_beta   90.00
_cell.angle_gamma   90.00
#
_symmetry.space_group_name_H-M   'P 1'
#
loop_
_entity.id
_entity.type
_entity.pdbx_description
1 polymer ?
#
loop_
_entity_poly.entity_id
_entity_poly.type
_entity_poly.pdbx_seq_one_letter_code
_entity_poly.pdbx_strand_id
1 'polypeptide(L)'
;AFTELERVLVRGCGLARPGWLDAAEAAWADVRAGGPVRHAVVPVWRRPWMVLGRDTFAGDVLARLGVRHLYSGHPERYPRIPIQELTARGADLVVLPDEPYRFTADDGPEAFPGLPAALVSGRHLTWYGPSLAEAPAALTAALSAAR
;
A
#
# COMPACT_ATOMS: atom_id res chain seq x y z
N ALA A 1 7.59 -9.15 -8.87
CA ALA A 1 8.09 -7.76 -9.02
C ALA A 1 9.60 -7.76 -9.23
N PHE A 2 10.42 -8.34 -8.32
CA PHE A 2 11.90 -8.28 -8.38
C PHE A 2 12.49 -8.85 -9.67
N THR A 3 12.05 -10.02 -10.12
CA THR A 3 12.48 -10.63 -11.38
C THR A 3 12.24 -9.71 -12.59
N GLU A 4 11.13 -8.99 -12.60
CA GLU A 4 10.82 -8.04 -13.67
C GLU A 4 11.71 -6.78 -13.60
N LEU A 5 11.96 -6.28 -12.38
CA LEU A 5 12.89 -5.16 -12.18
C LEU A 5 14.31 -5.54 -12.64
N GLU A 6 14.79 -6.72 -12.27
CA GLU A 6 16.06 -7.23 -12.75
C GLU A 6 16.11 -7.34 -14.28
N ARG A 7 15.06 -7.92 -14.87
CA ARG A 7 14.95 -8.06 -16.32
C ARG A 7 15.03 -6.71 -17.04
N VAL A 8 14.32 -5.71 -16.54
CA VAL A 8 14.33 -4.36 -17.13
C VAL A 8 15.67 -3.68 -16.95
N LEU A 9 16.20 -3.67 -15.72
CA LEU A 9 17.43 -2.94 -15.40
C LEU A 9 18.67 -3.60 -16.06
N VAL A 10 18.80 -4.90 -15.92
CA VAL A 10 20.00 -5.61 -16.39
C VAL A 10 19.90 -5.92 -17.88
N ARG A 11 18.82 -6.55 -18.35
CA ARG A 11 18.68 -6.97 -19.75
C ARG A 11 18.18 -5.86 -20.66
N GLY A 12 17.26 -5.03 -20.18
CA GLY A 12 16.69 -3.94 -20.97
C GLY A 12 17.57 -2.71 -21.03
N CYS A 13 18.15 -2.30 -19.91
CA CYS A 13 18.97 -1.08 -19.80
C CYS A 13 20.49 -1.37 -19.82
N GLY A 14 20.91 -2.63 -19.79
CA GLY A 14 22.34 -2.99 -19.79
C GLY A 14 23.10 -2.58 -18.51
N LEU A 15 22.39 -2.35 -17.42
CA LEU A 15 22.98 -1.97 -16.13
C LEU A 15 23.52 -3.19 -15.39
N ALA A 16 24.54 -2.99 -14.57
CA ALA A 16 24.87 -3.98 -13.55
C ALA A 16 23.71 -4.13 -12.57
N ARG A 17 23.51 -5.33 -12.01
CA ARG A 17 22.47 -5.55 -11.00
C ARG A 17 22.70 -4.61 -9.81
N PRO A 18 21.74 -3.73 -9.50
CA PRO A 18 21.93 -2.76 -8.43
C PRO A 18 21.87 -3.45 -7.06
N GLY A 19 22.76 -3.08 -6.12
CA GLY A 19 22.81 -3.66 -4.78
C GLY A 19 21.54 -3.42 -3.95
N TRP A 20 20.79 -2.35 -4.23
CA TRP A 20 19.49 -2.13 -3.56
C TRP A 20 18.45 -3.21 -3.90
N LEU A 21 18.59 -3.88 -5.05
CA LEU A 21 17.66 -4.95 -5.45
C LEU A 21 17.86 -6.18 -4.56
N ASP A 22 19.11 -6.53 -4.25
CA ASP A 22 19.44 -7.63 -3.34
C ASP A 22 18.97 -7.31 -1.91
N ALA A 23 19.19 -6.06 -1.46
CA ALA A 23 18.71 -5.60 -0.17
C ALA A 23 17.16 -5.64 -0.06
N ALA A 24 16.47 -5.24 -1.13
CA ALA A 24 15.02 -5.31 -1.18
C ALA A 24 14.51 -6.76 -1.19
N GLU A 25 15.11 -7.64 -1.99
CA GLU A 25 14.75 -9.07 -1.98
C GLU A 25 14.92 -9.69 -0.59
N ALA A 26 16.03 -9.42 0.08
CA ALA A 26 16.28 -9.88 1.44
C ALA A 26 15.23 -9.33 2.44
N ALA A 27 14.96 -8.04 2.39
CA ALA A 27 13.98 -7.40 3.28
C ALA A 27 12.56 -7.98 3.13
N TRP A 28 12.16 -8.36 1.91
CA TRP A 28 10.85 -8.95 1.65
C TRP A 28 10.79 -10.46 1.83
N ALA A 29 11.92 -11.18 1.81
CA ALA A 29 11.98 -12.62 2.01
C ALA A 29 11.52 -13.04 3.41
N ASP A 30 11.83 -12.24 4.42
CA ASP A 30 11.53 -12.50 5.83
C ASP A 30 10.18 -11.93 6.28
N VAL A 31 9.49 -11.21 5.39
CA VAL A 31 8.17 -10.67 5.71
C VAL A 31 7.19 -11.82 5.91
N ARG A 32 6.68 -11.93 7.13
CA ARG A 32 5.58 -12.83 7.49
C ARG A 32 4.48 -12.00 8.11
N ALA A 33 3.26 -12.15 7.59
CA ALA A 33 2.09 -11.60 8.26
C ALA A 33 1.96 -12.30 9.63
N GLY A 34 2.34 -11.58 10.69
CA GLY A 34 2.24 -12.08 12.06
C GLY A 34 0.89 -11.71 12.67
N GLY A 35 -0.11 -12.53 12.48
CA GLY A 35 -1.42 -12.31 13.07
C GLY A 35 -2.59 -12.44 12.08
N PRO A 36 -3.82 -12.12 12.52
CA PRO A 36 -4.99 -12.18 11.66
C PRO A 36 -4.89 -11.14 10.53
N VAL A 37 -5.41 -11.50 9.36
CA VAL A 37 -5.52 -10.60 8.22
C VAL A 37 -6.47 -9.46 8.58
N ARG A 38 -6.02 -8.21 8.43
CA ARG A 38 -6.85 -7.02 8.60
C ARG A 38 -7.43 -6.58 7.26
N HIS A 39 -8.68 -6.14 7.27
CA HIS A 39 -9.34 -5.61 6.08
C HIS A 39 -9.31 -4.09 6.09
N ALA A 40 -8.89 -3.49 4.97
CA ALA A 40 -8.70 -2.06 4.89
C ALA A 40 -9.45 -1.41 3.74
N VAL A 41 -9.88 -0.18 3.94
CA VAL A 41 -10.12 0.77 2.86
C VAL A 41 -8.82 1.51 2.58
N VAL A 42 -8.44 1.65 1.32
CA VAL A 42 -7.19 2.31 0.92
C VAL A 42 -7.49 3.41 -0.10
N PRO A 43 -7.87 4.60 0.34
CA PRO A 43 -8.04 5.75 -0.54
C PRO A 43 -6.71 6.18 -1.15
N VAL A 44 -6.73 6.54 -2.43
CA VAL A 44 -5.58 7.10 -3.15
C VAL A 44 -5.85 8.53 -3.61
N TRP A 45 -7.11 8.95 -3.59
CA TRP A 45 -7.53 10.30 -3.95
C TRP A 45 -8.78 10.72 -3.19
N ARG A 46 -8.90 12.01 -2.94
CA ARG A 46 -10.05 12.62 -2.30
C ARG A 46 -10.67 13.68 -3.22
N ARG A 47 -12.01 13.68 -3.34
CA ARG A 47 -12.79 14.61 -4.19
C ARG A 47 -12.55 14.45 -5.70
N PRO A 48 -13.10 13.36 -6.29
CA PRO A 48 -13.90 12.30 -5.66
C PRO A 48 -13.03 11.28 -4.91
N TRP A 49 -13.63 10.53 -3.99
CA TRP A 49 -12.94 9.41 -3.37
C TRP A 49 -12.64 8.33 -4.40
N MET A 50 -11.38 7.98 -4.51
CA MET A 50 -10.90 6.84 -5.31
C MET A 50 -10.08 5.93 -4.41
N VAL A 51 -10.25 4.63 -4.56
CA VAL A 51 -9.59 3.64 -3.72
C VAL A 51 -8.80 2.63 -4.55
N LEU A 52 -7.95 1.85 -3.89
CA LEU A 52 -7.31 0.70 -4.53
C LEU A 52 -8.36 -0.33 -4.92
N GLY A 53 -8.36 -0.74 -6.16
CA GLY A 53 -9.07 -1.88 -6.69
C GLY A 53 -8.12 -3.03 -7.05
N ARG A 54 -8.54 -3.93 -7.94
CA ARG A 54 -7.76 -5.13 -8.31
C ARG A 54 -6.43 -4.79 -9.00
N ASP A 55 -5.54 -5.78 -9.02
CA ASP A 55 -4.33 -5.82 -9.83
C ASP A 55 -3.42 -4.59 -9.63
N THR A 56 -3.30 -4.13 -8.39
CA THR A 56 -2.41 -3.03 -8.03
C THR A 56 -1.20 -3.52 -7.25
N PHE A 57 -0.04 -2.93 -7.53
CA PHE A 57 1.18 -3.23 -6.77
C PHE A 57 1.01 -2.92 -5.28
N ALA A 58 0.40 -1.80 -4.95
CA ALA A 58 0.12 -1.42 -3.57
C ALA A 58 -0.75 -2.45 -2.84
N GLY A 59 -1.74 -3.03 -3.53
CA GLY A 59 -2.56 -4.12 -3.00
C GLY A 59 -1.73 -5.36 -2.68
N ASP A 60 -0.79 -5.72 -3.55
CA ASP A 60 0.14 -6.85 -3.37
C ASP A 60 1.08 -6.61 -2.18
N VAL A 61 1.63 -5.39 -2.07
CA VAL A 61 2.48 -4.97 -0.94
C VAL A 61 1.73 -5.11 0.38
N LEU A 62 0.52 -4.55 0.47
CA LEU A 62 -0.30 -4.63 1.67
C LEU A 62 -0.67 -6.06 2.03
N ALA A 63 -1.02 -6.89 1.05
CA ALA A 63 -1.35 -8.29 1.27
C ALA A 63 -0.20 -9.07 1.90
N ARG A 64 1.05 -8.81 1.47
CA ARG A 64 2.26 -9.39 2.08
C ARG A 64 2.45 -8.97 3.53
N LEU A 65 1.97 -7.79 3.91
CA LEU A 65 2.01 -7.26 5.26
C LEU A 65 0.77 -7.64 6.10
N GLY A 66 -0.07 -8.56 5.60
CA GLY A 66 -1.26 -9.02 6.32
C GLY A 66 -2.45 -8.08 6.25
N VAL A 67 -2.47 -7.15 5.29
CA VAL A 67 -3.59 -6.23 5.08
C VAL A 67 -4.21 -6.48 3.71
N ARG A 68 -5.49 -6.87 3.69
CA ARG A 68 -6.27 -7.06 2.46
C ARG A 68 -7.21 -5.89 2.26
N HIS A 69 -7.09 -5.18 1.16
CA HIS A 69 -8.03 -4.10 0.87
C HIS A 69 -9.37 -4.64 0.33
N LEU A 70 -10.46 -3.98 0.75
CA LEU A 70 -11.83 -4.46 0.54
C LEU A 70 -12.32 -4.45 -0.91
N TYR A 71 -11.64 -3.70 -1.79
CA TYR A 71 -11.96 -3.59 -3.21
C TYR A 71 -11.03 -4.40 -4.11
N SER A 72 -10.30 -5.39 -3.56
CA SER A 72 -9.37 -6.24 -4.32
C SER A 72 -10.03 -7.03 -5.47
N GLY A 73 -11.34 -7.25 -5.41
CA GLY A 73 -12.13 -7.88 -6.47
C GLY A 73 -12.84 -6.90 -7.41
N HIS A 74 -12.68 -5.59 -7.23
CA HIS A 74 -13.35 -4.61 -8.09
C HIS A 74 -12.79 -4.66 -9.52
N PRO A 75 -13.63 -4.55 -10.59
CA PRO A 75 -13.16 -4.64 -11.96
C PRO A 75 -12.20 -3.50 -12.37
N GLU A 76 -12.29 -2.34 -11.74
CA GLU A 76 -11.39 -1.22 -11.96
C GLU A 76 -10.23 -1.23 -10.97
N ARG A 77 -9.06 -0.72 -11.40
CA ARG A 77 -7.87 -0.58 -10.54
C ARG A 77 -7.99 0.53 -9.50
N TYR A 78 -8.72 1.59 -9.84
CA TYR A 78 -8.90 2.78 -9.01
C TYR A 78 -10.35 3.26 -9.09
N PRO A 79 -11.30 2.49 -8.55
CA PRO A 79 -12.72 2.84 -8.62
C PRO A 79 -13.04 4.10 -7.80
N ARG A 80 -14.03 4.83 -8.28
CA ARG A 80 -14.69 5.89 -7.51
C ARG A 80 -15.75 5.28 -6.63
N ILE A 81 -15.62 5.47 -5.33
CA ILE A 81 -16.55 4.92 -4.34
C ILE A 81 -17.05 6.05 -3.43
N PRO A 82 -18.36 6.21 -3.27
CA PRO A 82 -18.91 7.18 -2.34
C PRO A 82 -18.43 6.96 -0.91
N ILE A 83 -18.19 8.03 -0.15
CA ILE A 83 -17.68 7.94 1.23
C ILE A 83 -18.62 7.13 2.13
N GLN A 84 -19.93 7.23 1.90
CA GLN A 84 -20.93 6.48 2.66
C GLN A 84 -20.75 4.97 2.48
N GLU A 85 -20.39 4.51 1.29
CA GLU A 85 -20.09 3.10 1.04
C GLU A 85 -18.77 2.69 1.69
N LEU A 86 -17.73 3.53 1.59
CA LEU A 86 -16.43 3.26 2.19
C LEU A 86 -16.54 3.06 3.71
N THR A 87 -17.29 3.91 4.39
CA THR A 87 -17.49 3.84 5.84
C THR A 87 -18.40 2.71 6.29
N ALA A 88 -19.34 2.28 5.45
CA ALA A 88 -20.26 1.19 5.75
C ALA A 88 -19.70 -0.22 5.47
N ARG A 89 -18.52 -0.33 4.85
CA ARG A 89 -17.98 -1.59 4.33
C ARG A 89 -17.43 -2.55 5.39
N GLY A 90 -17.31 -2.14 6.65
CA GLY A 90 -16.83 -3.00 7.73
C GLY A 90 -15.32 -3.25 7.68
N ALA A 91 -14.54 -2.22 7.37
CA ALA A 91 -13.08 -2.28 7.44
C ALA A 91 -12.59 -2.31 8.89
N ASP A 92 -11.42 -2.90 9.11
CA ASP A 92 -10.71 -2.86 10.39
C ASP A 92 -9.85 -1.60 10.53
N LEU A 93 -9.45 -0.99 9.40
CA LEU A 93 -8.66 0.24 9.36
C LEU A 93 -8.81 0.95 8.01
N VAL A 94 -8.43 2.23 7.98
CA VAL A 94 -8.18 2.96 6.74
C VAL A 94 -6.67 3.18 6.57
N VAL A 95 -6.14 2.89 5.38
CA VAL A 95 -4.72 3.15 5.03
C VAL A 95 -4.67 4.36 4.13
N LEU A 96 -3.99 5.40 4.58
CA LEU A 96 -3.95 6.73 3.96
C LEU A 96 -2.52 7.06 3.54
N PRO A 97 -2.16 6.87 2.25
CA PRO A 97 -0.84 7.22 1.74
C PRO A 97 -0.71 8.74 1.56
N ASP A 98 0.52 9.25 1.65
CA ASP A 98 0.83 10.66 1.37
C ASP A 98 1.03 10.96 -0.13
N GLU A 99 0.87 9.96 -1.00
CA GLU A 99 0.89 10.04 -2.46
C GLU A 99 -0.13 9.07 -3.07
N PRO A 100 -0.74 9.37 -4.21
CA PRO A 100 -0.69 10.61 -4.99
C PRO A 100 -1.48 11.77 -4.36
N TYR A 101 -2.49 11.51 -3.52
CA TYR A 101 -3.11 12.52 -2.69
C TYR A 101 -2.40 12.56 -1.33
N ARG A 102 -2.06 13.76 -0.89
CA ARG A 102 -1.35 13.93 0.37
C ARG A 102 -2.31 13.87 1.55
N PHE A 103 -2.62 12.66 2.01
CA PHE A 103 -3.33 12.51 3.28
C PHE A 103 -2.41 12.89 4.46
N THR A 104 -3.02 13.48 5.49
CA THR A 104 -2.33 13.92 6.71
C THR A 104 -3.16 13.53 7.94
N ALA A 105 -2.69 13.83 9.13
CA ALA A 105 -3.46 13.58 10.35
C ALA A 105 -4.76 14.40 10.41
N ASP A 106 -4.77 15.56 9.75
CA ASP A 106 -5.90 16.49 9.75
C ASP A 106 -6.75 16.44 8.46
N ASP A 107 -6.31 15.67 7.45
CA ASP A 107 -7.00 15.53 6.16
C ASP A 107 -6.99 14.07 5.71
N GLY A 108 -8.08 13.38 5.96
CA GLY A 108 -8.31 11.98 5.62
C GLY A 108 -8.98 11.20 6.74
N PRO A 109 -8.35 11.07 7.94
CA PRO A 109 -8.92 10.28 9.04
C PRO A 109 -10.31 10.75 9.48
N GLU A 110 -10.57 12.06 9.46
CA GLU A 110 -11.86 12.64 9.87
C GLU A 110 -13.03 12.18 9.01
N ALA A 111 -12.77 11.69 7.79
CA ALA A 111 -13.80 11.13 6.92
C ALA A 111 -14.20 9.69 7.29
N PHE A 112 -13.44 9.04 8.19
CA PHE A 112 -13.64 7.67 8.64
C PHE A 112 -13.79 7.60 10.17
N PRO A 113 -14.83 8.22 10.74
CA PRO A 113 -14.97 8.30 12.20
C PRO A 113 -15.07 6.91 12.83
N GLY A 114 -14.28 6.70 13.89
CA GLY A 114 -14.23 5.43 14.62
C GLY A 114 -13.42 4.31 13.95
N LEU A 115 -12.81 4.56 12.81
CA LEU A 115 -11.95 3.61 12.13
C LEU A 115 -10.48 3.98 12.35
N PRO A 116 -9.63 3.08 12.87
CA PRO A 116 -8.21 3.34 13.00
C PRO A 116 -7.59 3.75 11.66
N ALA A 117 -6.78 4.81 11.65
CA ALA A 117 -6.13 5.34 10.47
C ALA A 117 -4.62 5.08 10.50
N ALA A 118 -4.10 4.45 9.47
CA ALA A 118 -2.66 4.28 9.25
C ALA A 118 -2.20 5.29 8.17
N LEU A 119 -1.45 6.30 8.58
CA LEU A 119 -0.77 7.20 7.65
C LEU A 119 0.51 6.52 7.17
N VAL A 120 0.63 6.29 5.88
CA VAL A 120 1.75 5.56 5.29
C VAL A 120 2.46 6.39 4.22
N SER A 121 3.75 6.13 4.02
CA SER A 121 4.46 6.71 2.89
C SER A 121 3.99 6.07 1.59
N GLY A 122 3.43 6.87 0.70
CA GLY A 122 3.02 6.47 -0.64
C GLY A 122 4.21 5.98 -1.46
N ARG A 123 5.39 6.56 -1.26
CA ARG A 123 6.63 6.09 -1.88
C ARG A 123 6.95 4.64 -1.52
N HIS A 124 6.83 4.25 -0.25
CA HIS A 124 7.05 2.87 0.17
C HIS A 124 5.96 1.91 -0.32
N LEU A 125 4.76 2.44 -0.51
CA LEU A 125 3.59 1.64 -0.92
C LEU A 125 3.51 1.43 -2.43
N THR A 126 3.95 2.41 -3.24
CA THR A 126 3.63 2.45 -4.68
C THR A 126 4.82 2.46 -5.62
N TRP A 127 6.03 2.76 -5.15
CA TRP A 127 7.19 2.92 -6.02
C TRP A 127 7.98 1.63 -6.20
N TYR A 128 8.42 1.40 -7.46
CA TYR A 128 9.26 0.26 -7.85
C TYR A 128 10.73 0.68 -7.89
N GLY A 129 11.38 0.78 -6.74
CA GLY A 129 12.75 1.29 -6.72
C GLY A 129 13.49 1.01 -5.41
N PRO A 130 14.58 1.74 -5.13
CA PRO A 130 15.41 1.54 -3.94
C PRO A 130 14.64 1.57 -2.62
N SER A 131 13.54 2.34 -2.55
CA SER A 131 12.68 2.40 -1.38
C SER A 131 12.06 1.05 -0.98
N LEU A 132 12.06 0.07 -1.87
CA LEU A 132 11.60 -1.29 -1.56
C LEU A 132 12.44 -1.99 -0.49
N ALA A 133 13.69 -1.60 -0.29
CA ALA A 133 14.54 -2.17 0.76
C ALA A 133 14.07 -1.80 2.18
N GLU A 134 13.55 -0.59 2.34
CA GLU A 134 13.08 -0.06 3.64
C GLU A 134 11.56 -0.20 3.83
N ALA A 135 10.83 -0.41 2.73
CA ALA A 135 9.37 -0.43 2.72
C ALA A 135 8.72 -1.41 3.72
N PRO A 136 9.20 -2.67 3.90
CA PRO A 136 8.57 -3.59 4.84
C PRO A 136 8.56 -3.06 6.27
N ALA A 137 9.70 -2.56 6.74
CA ALA A 137 9.84 -2.03 8.11
C ALA A 137 9.00 -0.76 8.30
N ALA A 138 9.10 0.19 7.37
CA ALA A 138 8.40 1.46 7.43
C ALA A 138 6.86 1.27 7.39
N LEU A 139 6.36 0.45 6.47
CA LEU A 139 4.93 0.18 6.35
C LEU A 139 4.40 -0.61 7.55
N THR A 140 5.14 -1.62 8.03
CA THR A 140 4.75 -2.39 9.22
C THR A 140 4.62 -1.48 10.44
N ALA A 141 5.58 -0.59 10.66
CA ALA A 141 5.54 0.38 11.75
C ALA A 141 4.30 1.29 11.66
N ALA A 142 4.03 1.86 10.48
CA ALA A 142 2.88 2.73 10.25
C ALA A 142 1.55 1.98 10.45
N LEU A 143 1.43 0.75 9.92
CA LEU A 143 0.24 -0.10 10.07
C LEU A 143 -0.01 -0.50 11.54
N SER A 144 1.05 -0.68 12.32
CA SER A 144 0.97 -1.00 13.76
C SER A 144 0.63 0.21 14.61
N ALA A 145 0.96 1.41 14.17
CA ALA A 145 0.69 2.67 14.85
C ALA A 145 -0.73 3.22 14.56
N ALA A 146 -1.54 2.55 13.74
CA ALA A 146 -2.90 2.97 13.41
C ALA A 146 -3.76 3.19 14.67
N ARG A 147 -4.42 4.35 14.75
CA ARG A 147 -5.26 4.78 15.89
C ARG A 147 -6.58 5.32 15.38
#